data_e5c143d499404fad4656934da3392e1d
#
_entry.id   e5c143d499404fad4656934da3392e1d
#
_cell.length_a   1.000
_cell.length_b   1.000
_cell.length_c   1.000
_cell.angle_alpha   90.00
_cell.angle_beta   90.00
_cell.angle_gamma   90.00
#
_symmetry.space_group_name_H-M   'P 1'
#
loop_
_entity.id
_entity.type
_entity.pdbx_description
1 polymer ?
#
loop_
_entity_poly.entity_id
_entity_poly.type
_entity_poly.pdbx_seq_one_letter_code
_entity_poly.pdbx_strand_id
1 'polypeptide(L)'
;MAILGITLVALTGVTNEKAADATKDALSSLNNSLIWMIGIAIIISRGLLKTGLGMRIGYLLISLFGKRTLGVGYSLALADLVIGPVTPSNTARGGAIVHPIMKSIALSFDCDPEKGTEGKIGKYLSLVNFHSNVITCLIFITATAPNPLVVELVAKATNSQIQLSWGTWFLAMVVPGLLAMLLMPLVLYFLYPPEIKQTPNATALAKEHLAAMGPMKREEKIMLGIFLVLLLLWAGIPEMLFGVKVDATATTFLGLSLCLLTGVLTWEDALKEKSAWDTIVWFAALVMMANFLNKLGLISWLSDSMQSGIAHMGLGWEAGCALLMLAYLYAHYVFASGTAHVTAMFGAFYGAGLALGAPPMLFALVMASATGIMMSLTHYATGSAPVIYCSNYVTMTEWWKAGFIMSVLEILIFGTVGILWWKVLGYW
;
A
#
# COMPACT_ATOMS: atom_id res chain seq x y z
N MET A 1 -14.21 -16.06 8.35
CA MET A 1 -12.92 -16.74 8.67
C MET A 1 -12.22 -16.17 9.91
N ALA A 2 -12.06 -14.84 10.07
CA ALA A 2 -11.40 -14.24 11.24
C ALA A 2 -12.03 -14.66 12.58
N ILE A 3 -13.35 -14.52 12.70
CA ILE A 3 -14.08 -14.94 13.92
C ILE A 3 -13.92 -16.44 14.19
N LEU A 4 -13.93 -17.29 13.14
CA LEU A 4 -13.68 -18.72 13.29
C LEU A 4 -12.27 -18.99 13.86
N GLY A 5 -11.24 -18.26 13.39
CA GLY A 5 -9.89 -18.38 13.91
C GLY A 5 -9.81 -18.03 15.40
N ILE A 6 -10.41 -16.90 15.79
CA ILE A 6 -10.52 -16.49 17.22
C ILE A 6 -11.25 -17.57 18.02
N THR A 7 -12.37 -18.09 17.51
CA THR A 7 -13.18 -19.12 18.18
C THR A 7 -12.38 -20.42 18.35
N LEU A 8 -11.67 -20.88 17.31
CA LEU A 8 -10.87 -22.09 17.39
C LEU A 8 -9.74 -21.96 18.41
N VAL A 9 -9.00 -20.85 18.43
CA VAL A 9 -7.94 -20.61 19.42
C VAL A 9 -8.52 -20.63 20.84
N ALA A 10 -9.63 -19.93 21.07
CA ALA A 10 -10.27 -19.88 22.39
C ALA A 10 -10.81 -21.26 22.87
N LEU A 11 -11.41 -22.06 21.96
CA LEU A 11 -12.03 -23.34 22.31
C LEU A 11 -11.04 -24.49 22.41
N THR A 12 -10.02 -24.54 21.56
CA THR A 12 -9.06 -25.65 21.55
C THR A 12 -8.02 -25.54 22.64
N GLY A 13 -7.82 -24.35 23.22
CA GLY A 13 -6.77 -24.11 24.23
C GLY A 13 -5.36 -24.31 23.70
N VAL A 14 -5.14 -24.27 22.36
CA VAL A 14 -3.84 -24.50 21.73
C VAL A 14 -2.76 -23.53 22.19
N THR A 15 -3.14 -22.36 22.68
CA THR A 15 -2.23 -21.32 23.18
C THR A 15 -2.05 -21.36 24.69
N ASN A 16 -3.02 -21.92 25.42
CA ASN A 16 -3.01 -21.99 26.88
C ASN A 16 -3.97 -23.06 27.38
N GLU A 17 -3.54 -23.89 28.37
CA GLU A 17 -4.37 -24.94 28.95
C GLU A 17 -5.59 -24.41 29.70
N LYS A 18 -5.52 -23.18 30.25
CA LYS A 18 -6.63 -22.53 30.95
C LYS A 18 -7.55 -21.84 29.96
N ALA A 19 -8.80 -22.24 29.87
CA ALA A 19 -9.79 -21.69 28.93
C ALA A 19 -9.93 -20.15 28.97
N ALA A 20 -9.90 -19.57 30.18
CA ALA A 20 -9.95 -18.11 30.33
C ALA A 20 -8.75 -17.39 29.73
N ASP A 21 -7.56 -17.98 29.84
CA ASP A 21 -6.33 -17.41 29.31
C ASP A 21 -6.22 -17.66 27.80
N ALA A 22 -6.66 -18.82 27.29
CA ALA A 22 -6.80 -19.07 25.87
C ALA A 22 -7.75 -18.07 25.18
N THR A 23 -8.83 -17.66 25.86
CA THR A 23 -9.73 -16.61 25.37
C THR A 23 -9.05 -15.24 25.35
N LYS A 24 -8.25 -14.89 26.36
CA LYS A 24 -7.44 -13.66 26.36
C LYS A 24 -6.42 -13.67 25.24
N ASP A 25 -5.75 -14.80 25.04
CA ASP A 25 -4.81 -15.01 23.94
C ASP A 25 -5.49 -14.79 22.58
N ALA A 26 -6.66 -15.37 22.38
CA ALA A 26 -7.46 -15.22 21.16
C ALA A 26 -7.85 -13.76 20.85
N LEU A 27 -8.00 -12.92 21.88
CA LEU A 27 -8.33 -11.50 21.76
C LEU A 27 -7.11 -10.56 21.89
N SER A 28 -5.92 -11.10 22.13
CA SER A 28 -4.72 -10.32 22.51
C SER A 28 -4.33 -9.26 21.49
N SER A 29 -4.54 -9.51 20.19
CA SER A 29 -4.17 -8.57 19.15
C SER A 29 -5.16 -7.41 18.95
N LEU A 30 -6.35 -7.46 19.56
CA LEU A 30 -7.27 -6.30 19.59
C LEU A 30 -6.69 -5.11 20.39
N ASN A 31 -5.73 -5.36 21.26
CA ASN A 31 -4.98 -4.33 22.00
C ASN A 31 -3.75 -3.81 21.22
N ASN A 32 -3.53 -4.24 20.00
CA ASN A 32 -2.37 -3.81 19.21
C ASN A 32 -2.59 -2.42 18.62
N SER A 33 -1.70 -1.47 18.97
CA SER A 33 -1.78 -0.07 18.53
C SER A 33 -1.75 0.10 17.02
N LEU A 34 -1.01 -0.78 16.31
CA LEU A 34 -0.91 -0.77 14.85
C LEU A 34 -2.27 -1.00 14.17
N ILE A 35 -3.07 -1.93 14.71
CA ILE A 35 -4.38 -2.27 14.16
C ILE A 35 -5.33 -1.07 14.29
N TRP A 36 -5.30 -0.40 15.42
CA TRP A 36 -6.06 0.83 15.63
C TRP A 36 -5.58 1.97 14.74
N MET A 37 -4.26 2.12 14.56
CA MET A 37 -3.69 3.10 13.65
C MET A 37 -4.25 2.92 12.23
N ILE A 38 -4.24 1.69 11.70
CA ILE A 38 -4.73 1.39 10.35
C ILE A 38 -6.24 1.66 10.24
N GLY A 39 -7.04 1.14 11.17
CA GLY A 39 -8.49 1.31 11.16
C GLY A 39 -8.90 2.78 11.22
N ILE A 40 -8.31 3.55 12.14
CA ILE A 40 -8.59 4.99 12.29
C ILE A 40 -8.14 5.78 11.06
N ALA A 41 -6.99 5.46 10.49
CA ALA A 41 -6.51 6.14 9.30
C ALA A 41 -7.43 5.87 8.08
N ILE A 42 -8.04 4.67 7.97
CA ILE A 42 -9.09 4.41 6.98
C ILE A 42 -10.30 5.33 7.22
N ILE A 43 -10.72 5.53 8.47
CA ILE A 43 -11.82 6.46 8.79
C ILE A 43 -11.44 7.90 8.36
N ILE A 44 -10.23 8.36 8.67
CA ILE A 44 -9.74 9.69 8.26
C ILE A 44 -9.78 9.86 6.73
N SER A 45 -9.42 8.82 5.98
CA SER A 45 -9.40 8.86 4.52
C SER A 45 -10.79 9.13 3.91
N ARG A 46 -11.88 8.78 4.61
CA ARG A 46 -13.25 9.17 4.25
C ARG A 46 -13.42 10.69 4.19
N GLY A 47 -12.66 11.45 5.01
CA GLY A 47 -12.68 12.91 4.96
C GLY A 47 -12.23 13.46 3.60
N LEU A 48 -11.23 12.85 2.95
CA LEU A 48 -10.81 13.22 1.60
C LEU A 48 -11.91 12.99 0.56
N LEU A 49 -12.63 11.87 0.69
CA LEU A 49 -13.76 11.55 -0.20
C LEU A 49 -14.93 12.50 0.04
N LYS A 50 -15.33 12.68 1.30
CA LYS A 50 -16.51 13.49 1.70
C LYS A 50 -16.35 14.96 1.36
N THR A 51 -15.15 15.52 1.55
CA THR A 51 -14.85 16.92 1.23
C THR A 51 -14.68 17.15 -0.27
N GLY A 52 -14.33 16.13 -1.05
CA GLY A 52 -13.99 16.24 -2.46
C GLY A 52 -12.55 16.71 -2.72
N LEU A 53 -11.72 16.88 -1.67
CA LEU A 53 -10.34 17.35 -1.79
C LEU A 53 -9.50 16.44 -2.71
N GLY A 54 -9.67 15.12 -2.61
CA GLY A 54 -8.95 14.16 -3.48
C GLY A 54 -9.30 14.34 -4.96
N MET A 55 -10.59 14.54 -5.29
CA MET A 55 -11.04 14.81 -6.66
C MET A 55 -10.47 16.14 -7.18
N ARG A 56 -10.47 17.19 -6.34
CA ARG A 56 -9.90 18.50 -6.70
C ARG A 56 -8.41 18.39 -7.03
N ILE A 57 -7.64 17.66 -6.24
CA ILE A 57 -6.19 17.42 -6.51
C ILE A 57 -6.02 16.74 -7.86
N GLY A 58 -6.80 15.70 -8.15
CA GLY A 58 -6.73 14.98 -9.42
C GLY A 58 -7.05 15.88 -10.62
N TYR A 59 -8.17 16.60 -10.59
CA TYR A 59 -8.54 17.51 -11.69
C TYR A 59 -7.56 18.68 -11.83
N LEU A 60 -6.99 19.20 -10.74
CA LEU A 60 -5.97 20.23 -10.79
C LEU A 60 -4.75 19.75 -11.58
N LEU A 61 -4.22 18.57 -11.27
CA LEU A 61 -3.07 18.00 -11.97
C LEU A 61 -3.36 17.76 -13.45
N ILE A 62 -4.54 17.24 -13.78
CA ILE A 62 -4.96 17.05 -15.18
C ILE A 62 -5.11 18.37 -15.92
N SER A 63 -5.62 19.40 -15.25
CA SER A 63 -5.73 20.74 -15.86
C SER A 63 -4.36 21.34 -16.23
N LEU A 64 -3.31 20.93 -15.50
CA LEU A 64 -1.94 21.39 -15.74
C LEU A 64 -1.21 20.55 -16.82
N PHE A 65 -1.33 19.24 -16.75
CA PHE A 65 -0.51 18.33 -17.56
C PHE A 65 -1.30 17.50 -18.60
N GLY A 66 -2.64 17.57 -18.61
CA GLY A 66 -3.53 16.68 -19.36
C GLY A 66 -3.64 16.93 -20.87
N LYS A 67 -2.78 17.75 -21.49
CA LYS A 67 -2.83 18.05 -22.93
C LYS A 67 -2.46 16.86 -23.82
N ARG A 68 -1.76 15.88 -23.29
CA ARG A 68 -1.35 14.63 -23.97
C ARG A 68 -1.75 13.45 -23.11
N THR A 69 -2.05 12.31 -23.72
CA THR A 69 -2.45 11.09 -22.98
C THR A 69 -1.37 10.65 -21.99
N LEU A 70 -0.09 10.77 -22.36
CA LEU A 70 1.01 10.51 -21.42
C LEU A 70 0.98 11.48 -20.23
N GLY A 71 0.66 12.76 -20.47
CA GLY A 71 0.50 13.77 -19.39
C GLY A 71 -0.70 13.49 -18.49
N VAL A 72 -1.82 12.98 -19.04
CA VAL A 72 -2.94 12.48 -18.22
C VAL A 72 -2.50 11.32 -17.33
N GLY A 73 -1.72 10.36 -17.89
CA GLY A 73 -1.15 9.26 -17.12
C GLY A 73 -0.32 9.76 -15.94
N TYR A 74 0.62 10.67 -16.17
CA TYR A 74 1.41 11.29 -15.10
C TYR A 74 0.55 12.07 -14.09
N SER A 75 -0.51 12.74 -14.54
CA SER A 75 -1.42 13.45 -13.64
C SER A 75 -2.13 12.50 -12.67
N LEU A 76 -2.60 11.34 -13.17
CA LEU A 76 -3.22 10.31 -12.33
C LEU A 76 -2.20 9.72 -11.35
N ALA A 77 -0.98 9.44 -11.81
CA ALA A 77 0.09 8.93 -10.97
C ALA A 77 0.49 9.90 -9.85
N LEU A 78 0.64 11.19 -10.18
CA LEU A 78 0.92 12.24 -9.21
C LEU A 78 -0.25 12.47 -8.24
N ALA A 79 -1.50 12.35 -8.71
CA ALA A 79 -2.66 12.47 -7.83
C ALA A 79 -2.67 11.35 -6.77
N ASP A 80 -2.41 10.10 -7.17
CA ASP A 80 -2.30 8.98 -6.25
C ASP A 80 -1.13 9.18 -5.27
N LEU A 81 0.02 9.63 -5.76
CA LEU A 81 1.22 9.89 -4.96
C LEU A 81 0.99 10.97 -3.89
N VAL A 82 0.35 12.09 -4.25
CA VAL A 82 0.08 13.20 -3.33
C VAL A 82 -0.89 12.81 -2.23
N ILE A 83 -1.90 12.01 -2.55
CA ILE A 83 -2.93 11.57 -1.60
C ILE A 83 -2.43 10.39 -0.74
N GLY A 84 -1.44 9.65 -1.24
CA GLY A 84 -0.93 8.39 -0.67
C GLY A 84 -0.58 8.42 0.81
N PRO A 85 0.20 9.39 1.30
CA PRO A 85 0.71 9.40 2.67
C PRO A 85 -0.36 9.34 3.76
N VAL A 86 -1.55 9.90 3.52
CA VAL A 86 -2.64 9.98 4.51
C VAL A 86 -3.87 9.13 4.15
N THR A 87 -3.76 8.31 3.10
CA THR A 87 -4.86 7.42 2.69
C THR A 87 -4.40 5.96 2.76
N PRO A 88 -4.54 5.29 3.91
CA PRO A 88 -4.02 3.94 4.12
C PRO A 88 -4.83 2.84 3.41
N SER A 89 -5.91 3.22 2.78
CA SER A 89 -6.68 2.34 1.91
C SER A 89 -6.34 2.61 0.44
N ASN A 90 -5.53 1.75 -0.15
CA ASN A 90 -5.22 1.79 -1.58
C ASN A 90 -6.50 1.61 -2.43
N THR A 91 -7.49 0.86 -1.94
CA THR A 91 -8.81 0.74 -2.58
C THR A 91 -9.56 2.06 -2.62
N ALA A 92 -9.59 2.81 -1.51
CA ALA A 92 -10.22 4.12 -1.47
C ALA A 92 -9.49 5.11 -2.39
N ARG A 93 -8.16 5.12 -2.37
CA ARG A 93 -7.35 6.03 -3.17
C ARG A 93 -7.42 5.72 -4.67
N GLY A 94 -6.97 4.55 -5.08
CA GLY A 94 -6.92 4.14 -6.48
C GLY A 94 -8.30 3.85 -7.07
N GLY A 95 -9.19 3.21 -6.29
CA GLY A 95 -10.51 2.79 -6.76
C GLY A 95 -11.60 3.86 -6.63
N ALA A 96 -11.66 4.61 -5.51
CA ALA A 96 -12.76 5.53 -5.27
C ALA A 96 -12.43 7.01 -5.55
N ILE A 97 -11.14 7.38 -5.68
CA ILE A 97 -10.74 8.75 -6.01
C ILE A 97 -10.19 8.83 -7.44
N VAL A 98 -9.10 8.11 -7.73
CA VAL A 98 -8.38 8.26 -9.02
C VAL A 98 -9.12 7.58 -10.17
N HIS A 99 -9.69 6.41 -9.95
CA HIS A 99 -10.39 5.65 -10.99
C HIS A 99 -11.61 6.35 -11.58
N PRO A 100 -12.53 6.99 -10.80
CA PRO A 100 -13.64 7.77 -11.36
C PRO A 100 -13.16 8.93 -12.23
N ILE A 101 -12.07 9.59 -11.88
CA ILE A 101 -11.47 10.66 -12.69
C ILE A 101 -10.98 10.08 -14.02
N MET A 102 -10.22 8.98 -13.97
CA MET A 102 -9.76 8.27 -15.16
C MET A 102 -10.92 7.89 -16.08
N LYS A 103 -11.99 7.30 -15.50
CA LYS A 103 -13.17 6.87 -16.25
C LYS A 103 -13.89 8.06 -16.89
N SER A 104 -14.07 9.17 -16.17
CA SER A 104 -14.68 10.39 -16.71
C SER A 104 -13.91 10.92 -17.91
N ILE A 105 -12.57 10.93 -17.85
CA ILE A 105 -11.74 11.35 -18.96
C ILE A 105 -11.84 10.35 -20.12
N ALA A 106 -11.77 9.06 -19.88
CA ALA A 106 -11.89 8.04 -20.93
C ALA A 106 -13.19 8.21 -21.70
N LEU A 107 -14.31 8.35 -21.00
CA LEU A 107 -15.63 8.54 -21.61
C LEU A 107 -15.73 9.83 -22.44
N SER A 108 -15.04 10.92 -22.06
CA SER A 108 -15.02 12.17 -22.84
C SER A 108 -14.32 12.06 -24.21
N PHE A 109 -13.61 10.95 -24.42
CA PHE A 109 -13.01 10.58 -25.72
C PHE A 109 -13.73 9.42 -26.39
N ASP A 110 -14.99 9.16 -26.05
CA ASP A 110 -15.76 7.99 -26.52
C ASP A 110 -15.01 6.66 -26.33
N CYS A 111 -14.22 6.58 -25.27
CA CYS A 111 -13.49 5.39 -24.88
C CYS A 111 -14.32 4.58 -23.89
N ASP A 112 -15.03 3.58 -24.42
CA ASP A 112 -16.02 2.79 -23.69
C ASP A 112 -15.79 1.29 -23.98
N PRO A 113 -15.49 0.47 -22.96
CA PRO A 113 -15.31 -0.95 -23.15
C PRO A 113 -16.52 -1.69 -23.73
N GLU A 114 -17.76 -1.20 -23.45
CA GLU A 114 -18.99 -1.80 -24.01
C GLU A 114 -19.08 -1.61 -25.53
N LYS A 115 -18.36 -0.61 -26.07
CA LYS A 115 -18.29 -0.32 -27.50
C LYS A 115 -17.00 -0.84 -28.17
N GLY A 116 -16.14 -1.54 -27.42
CA GLY A 116 -14.86 -2.04 -27.92
C GLY A 116 -13.87 -0.93 -28.26
N THR A 117 -13.94 0.21 -27.56
CA THR A 117 -13.07 1.38 -27.83
C THR A 117 -12.06 1.64 -26.70
N GLU A 118 -11.79 0.64 -25.87
CA GLU A 118 -10.87 0.72 -24.73
C GLU A 118 -9.45 1.07 -25.12
N GLY A 119 -9.02 0.75 -26.36
CA GLY A 119 -7.70 1.07 -26.92
C GLY A 119 -7.46 2.56 -27.13
N LYS A 120 -8.51 3.40 -27.25
CA LYS A 120 -8.33 4.83 -27.47
C LYS A 120 -7.42 5.47 -26.43
N ILE A 121 -7.77 5.38 -25.14
CA ILE A 121 -6.94 5.86 -24.01
C ILE A 121 -7.15 5.03 -22.73
N GLY A 122 -8.32 4.38 -22.59
CA GLY A 122 -8.79 3.79 -21.33
C GLY A 122 -7.92 2.64 -20.86
N LYS A 123 -7.47 1.76 -21.76
CA LYS A 123 -6.57 0.66 -21.43
C LYS A 123 -5.27 1.15 -20.77
N TYR A 124 -4.61 2.10 -21.42
CA TYR A 124 -3.38 2.70 -20.90
C TYR A 124 -3.62 3.40 -19.57
N LEU A 125 -4.64 4.25 -19.46
CA LEU A 125 -4.93 5.01 -18.23
C LEU A 125 -5.36 4.12 -17.08
N SER A 126 -6.08 3.02 -17.34
CA SER A 126 -6.48 2.06 -16.32
C SER A 126 -5.27 1.35 -15.71
N LEU A 127 -4.32 0.91 -16.55
CA LEU A 127 -3.07 0.30 -16.09
C LEU A 127 -2.20 1.31 -15.33
N VAL A 128 -2.09 2.56 -15.80
CA VAL A 128 -1.38 3.62 -15.08
C VAL A 128 -2.02 3.87 -13.72
N ASN A 129 -3.35 3.99 -13.64
CA ASN A 129 -4.04 4.16 -12.36
C ASN A 129 -3.72 3.03 -11.36
N PHE A 130 -3.73 1.79 -11.84
CA PHE A 130 -3.44 0.64 -10.99
C PHE A 130 -1.98 0.62 -10.52
N HIS A 131 -1.03 0.70 -11.44
CA HIS A 131 0.39 0.59 -11.09
C HIS A 131 0.90 1.82 -10.31
N SER A 132 0.37 3.03 -10.55
CA SER A 132 0.68 4.19 -9.70
C SER A 132 0.23 3.97 -8.26
N ASN A 133 -0.95 3.37 -8.08
CA ASN A 133 -1.47 3.04 -6.76
C ASN A 133 -0.57 2.03 -6.02
N VAL A 134 -0.04 1.02 -6.73
CA VAL A 134 0.92 0.05 -6.18
C VAL A 134 2.24 0.72 -5.80
N ILE A 135 2.82 1.52 -6.70
CA ILE A 135 4.10 2.22 -6.43
C ILE A 135 3.96 3.21 -5.26
N THR A 136 2.83 3.91 -5.16
CA THR A 136 2.55 4.77 -4.01
C THR A 136 2.55 3.98 -2.69
N CYS A 137 2.03 2.73 -2.71
CA CYS A 137 2.09 1.84 -1.56
C CYS A 137 3.52 1.44 -1.17
N LEU A 138 4.45 1.37 -2.13
CA LEU A 138 5.87 1.15 -1.84
C LEU A 138 6.51 2.35 -1.13
N ILE A 139 6.20 3.58 -1.58
CA ILE A 139 6.86 4.80 -1.09
C ILE A 139 6.44 5.14 0.34
N PHE A 140 5.17 4.99 0.68
CA PHE A 140 4.65 5.42 1.98
C PHE A 140 4.18 4.25 2.83
N ILE A 141 4.73 4.14 4.03
CA ILE A 141 4.35 3.11 5.01
C ILE A 141 2.84 3.14 5.32
N THR A 142 2.25 4.33 5.36
CA THR A 142 0.84 4.56 5.64
C THR A 142 -0.08 4.34 4.44
N ALA A 143 0.43 4.06 3.24
CA ALA A 143 -0.38 4.00 2.02
C ALA A 143 -1.15 2.68 1.84
N THR A 144 -0.83 1.64 2.60
CA THR A 144 -1.52 0.34 2.56
C THR A 144 -1.33 -0.44 3.86
N ALA A 145 -2.30 -1.27 4.23
CA ALA A 145 -2.29 -2.03 5.47
C ALA A 145 -1.15 -3.06 5.64
N PRO A 146 -0.64 -3.75 4.60
CA PRO A 146 0.50 -4.67 4.74
C PRO A 146 1.79 -4.01 5.26
N ASN A 147 2.06 -2.75 4.93
CA ASN A 147 3.32 -2.11 5.28
C ASN A 147 3.57 -2.00 6.80
N PRO A 148 2.65 -1.48 7.60
CA PRO A 148 2.83 -1.47 9.05
C PRO A 148 2.98 -2.89 9.64
N LEU A 149 2.36 -3.91 9.05
CA LEU A 149 2.55 -5.30 9.47
C LEU A 149 3.98 -5.77 9.22
N VAL A 150 4.56 -5.43 8.06
CA VAL A 150 5.98 -5.69 7.76
C VAL A 150 6.88 -5.09 8.85
N VAL A 151 6.62 -3.83 9.25
CA VAL A 151 7.38 -3.16 10.31
C VAL A 151 7.31 -3.93 11.62
N GLU A 152 6.12 -4.38 12.02
CA GLU A 152 5.94 -5.17 13.24
C GLU A 152 6.69 -6.51 13.17
N LEU A 153 6.59 -7.22 12.04
CA LEU A 153 7.22 -8.51 11.85
C LEU A 153 8.76 -8.40 11.82
N VAL A 154 9.31 -7.35 11.20
CA VAL A 154 10.75 -7.05 11.22
C VAL A 154 11.23 -6.77 12.65
N ALA A 155 10.52 -5.90 13.40
CA ALA A 155 10.87 -5.59 14.77
C ALA A 155 10.85 -6.85 15.66
N LYS A 156 9.86 -7.72 15.51
CA LYS A 156 9.77 -8.99 16.25
C LYS A 156 10.88 -9.95 15.90
N ALA A 157 11.18 -10.15 14.62
CA ALA A 157 12.22 -11.08 14.17
C ALA A 157 13.64 -10.63 14.59
N THR A 158 13.83 -9.34 14.81
CA THR A 158 15.12 -8.75 15.22
C THR A 158 15.16 -8.34 16.70
N ASN A 159 14.21 -8.78 17.52
CA ASN A 159 14.08 -8.36 18.93
C ASN A 159 14.16 -6.83 19.09
N SER A 160 13.48 -6.09 18.21
CA SER A 160 13.44 -4.63 18.16
C SER A 160 14.77 -3.93 17.86
N GLN A 161 15.78 -4.64 17.38
CA GLN A 161 17.03 -4.02 16.92
C GLN A 161 16.83 -3.21 15.64
N ILE A 162 15.92 -3.66 14.76
CA ILE A 162 15.55 -2.94 13.55
C ILE A 162 14.14 -2.37 13.75
N GLN A 163 14.03 -1.05 13.68
CA GLN A 163 12.77 -0.31 13.75
C GLN A 163 12.61 0.56 12.50
N LEU A 164 11.64 0.24 11.68
CA LEU A 164 11.30 0.99 10.48
C LEU A 164 10.28 2.08 10.85
N SER A 165 10.77 3.28 11.23
CA SER A 165 9.88 4.43 11.41
C SER A 165 9.28 4.89 10.09
N TRP A 166 8.26 5.76 10.12
CA TRP A 166 7.70 6.38 8.92
C TRP A 166 8.78 7.09 8.11
N GLY A 167 9.63 7.88 8.78
CA GLY A 167 10.74 8.60 8.13
C GLY A 167 11.80 7.67 7.54
N THR A 168 12.20 6.62 8.28
CA THR A 168 13.15 5.60 7.78
C THR A 168 12.62 4.90 6.54
N TRP A 169 11.36 4.49 6.56
CA TRP A 169 10.69 3.87 5.41
C TRP A 169 10.65 4.83 4.22
N PHE A 170 10.16 6.05 4.43
CA PHE A 170 10.05 7.03 3.36
C PHE A 170 11.42 7.34 2.73
N LEU A 171 12.44 7.60 3.54
CA LEU A 171 13.78 7.86 3.04
C LEU A 171 14.35 6.67 2.26
N ALA A 172 14.11 5.44 2.72
CA ALA A 172 14.55 4.24 2.01
C ALA A 172 13.85 4.08 0.65
N MET A 173 12.54 4.32 0.60
CA MET A 173 11.70 3.95 -0.54
C MET A 173 11.51 5.09 -1.55
N VAL A 174 11.71 6.36 -1.16
CA VAL A 174 11.37 7.52 -2.01
C VAL A 174 12.17 7.58 -3.31
N VAL A 175 13.48 7.34 -3.27
CA VAL A 175 14.33 7.45 -4.47
C VAL A 175 14.01 6.33 -5.48
N PRO A 176 14.07 5.04 -5.14
CA PRO A 176 13.68 3.99 -6.07
C PRO A 176 12.20 4.07 -6.46
N GLY A 177 11.31 4.44 -5.54
CA GLY A 177 9.89 4.57 -5.80
C GLY A 177 9.55 5.72 -6.76
N LEU A 178 10.18 6.89 -6.64
CA LEU A 178 10.00 7.99 -7.59
C LEU A 178 10.56 7.64 -8.97
N LEU A 179 11.66 6.90 -9.03
CA LEU A 179 12.17 6.41 -10.33
C LEU A 179 11.18 5.42 -10.97
N ALA A 180 10.63 4.50 -10.18
CA ALA A 180 9.58 3.59 -10.65
C ALA A 180 8.33 4.38 -11.12
N MET A 181 7.89 5.38 -10.36
CA MET A 181 6.76 6.26 -10.70
C MET A 181 7.01 7.06 -11.99
N LEU A 182 8.24 7.46 -12.25
CA LEU A 182 8.64 8.16 -13.48
C LEU A 182 8.66 7.22 -14.69
N LEU A 183 9.18 6.00 -14.53
CA LEU A 183 9.34 5.07 -15.64
C LEU A 183 8.05 4.30 -15.97
N MET A 184 7.23 3.99 -14.99
CA MET A 184 6.02 3.18 -15.15
C MET A 184 5.06 3.72 -16.23
N PRO A 185 4.66 5.01 -16.26
CA PRO A 185 3.76 5.51 -17.29
C PRO A 185 4.39 5.45 -18.69
N LEU A 186 5.72 5.63 -18.81
CA LEU A 186 6.44 5.48 -20.08
C LEU A 186 6.44 4.04 -20.56
N VAL A 187 6.78 3.09 -19.70
CA VAL A 187 6.81 1.66 -20.06
C VAL A 187 5.42 1.20 -20.49
N LEU A 188 4.38 1.55 -19.75
CA LEU A 188 3.00 1.22 -20.11
C LEU A 188 2.55 1.91 -21.40
N TYR A 189 3.01 3.14 -21.66
CA TYR A 189 2.72 3.86 -22.91
C TYR A 189 3.28 3.15 -24.15
N PHE A 190 4.47 2.54 -24.04
CA PHE A 190 5.06 1.76 -25.13
C PHE A 190 4.49 0.34 -25.20
N LEU A 191 4.12 -0.26 -24.08
CA LEU A 191 3.57 -1.62 -24.03
C LEU A 191 2.11 -1.68 -24.50
N TYR A 192 1.33 -0.65 -24.15
CA TYR A 192 -0.07 -0.47 -24.50
C TYR A 192 -0.31 0.93 -25.08
N PRO A 193 0.20 1.20 -26.28
CA PRO A 193 0.16 2.55 -26.86
C PRO A 193 -1.31 2.99 -27.06
N PRO A 194 -1.70 4.17 -26.50
CA PRO A 194 -3.02 4.71 -26.76
C PRO A 194 -3.17 5.16 -28.20
N GLU A 195 -4.34 4.93 -28.80
CA GLU A 195 -4.66 5.39 -30.15
C GLU A 195 -4.69 6.92 -30.22
N ILE A 196 -5.29 7.56 -29.20
CA ILE A 196 -5.35 9.01 -29.06
C ILE A 196 -4.16 9.49 -28.24
N LYS A 197 -3.28 10.26 -28.84
CA LYS A 197 -2.05 10.78 -28.18
C LYS A 197 -2.22 12.22 -27.68
N GLN A 198 -3.13 13.00 -28.25
CA GLN A 198 -3.40 14.38 -27.89
C GLN A 198 -4.76 14.48 -27.19
N THR A 199 -4.79 15.04 -26.01
CA THR A 199 -5.98 15.08 -25.14
C THR A 199 -6.31 16.49 -24.62
N PRO A 200 -6.42 17.50 -25.52
CA PRO A 200 -6.75 18.86 -25.07
C PRO A 200 -8.09 18.93 -24.34
N ASN A 201 -9.06 18.09 -24.74
CA ASN A 201 -10.37 18.00 -24.08
C ASN A 201 -10.27 17.52 -22.64
N ALA A 202 -9.28 16.71 -22.26
CA ALA A 202 -9.06 16.30 -20.87
C ALA A 202 -8.77 17.51 -19.96
N THR A 203 -7.93 18.44 -20.47
CA THR A 203 -7.63 19.70 -19.74
C THR A 203 -8.87 20.59 -19.64
N ALA A 204 -9.69 20.68 -20.71
CA ALA A 204 -10.92 21.45 -20.68
C ALA A 204 -11.94 20.87 -19.70
N LEU A 205 -12.16 19.55 -19.76
CA LEU A 205 -13.05 18.83 -18.85
C LEU A 205 -12.61 18.98 -17.38
N ALA A 206 -11.30 18.86 -17.10
CA ALA A 206 -10.79 19.05 -15.75
C ALA A 206 -11.05 20.48 -15.23
N LYS A 207 -10.89 21.50 -16.07
CA LYS A 207 -11.23 22.89 -15.71
C LYS A 207 -12.72 23.07 -15.49
N GLU A 208 -13.58 22.44 -16.29
CA GLU A 208 -15.02 22.45 -16.12
C GLU A 208 -15.42 21.84 -14.77
N HIS A 209 -14.89 20.66 -14.43
CA HIS A 209 -15.12 20.05 -13.13
C HIS A 209 -14.64 20.93 -11.96
N LEU A 210 -13.46 21.55 -12.09
CA LEU A 210 -12.96 22.50 -11.08
C LEU A 210 -13.86 23.71 -10.94
N ALA A 211 -14.37 24.26 -12.05
CA ALA A 211 -15.32 25.36 -12.05
C ALA A 211 -16.64 24.97 -11.40
N ALA A 212 -17.16 23.77 -11.70
CA ALA A 212 -18.36 23.22 -11.07
C ALA A 212 -18.20 22.98 -9.55
N MET A 213 -17.00 22.58 -9.11
CA MET A 213 -16.68 22.47 -7.68
C MET A 213 -16.62 23.85 -6.98
N GLY A 214 -16.43 24.91 -7.74
CA GLY A 214 -16.26 26.27 -7.22
C GLY A 214 -14.97 26.49 -6.42
N PRO A 215 -14.87 27.58 -5.65
CA PRO A 215 -13.71 27.85 -4.80
C PRO A 215 -13.58 26.80 -3.70
N MET A 216 -12.37 26.65 -3.17
CA MET A 216 -12.06 25.68 -2.12
C MET A 216 -12.93 25.93 -0.89
N LYS A 217 -13.79 24.95 -0.54
CA LYS A 217 -14.72 25.03 0.58
C LYS A 217 -13.98 25.01 1.92
N ARG A 218 -14.65 25.43 2.99
CA ARG A 218 -14.09 25.44 4.35
C ARG A 218 -13.62 24.04 4.78
N GLU A 219 -14.43 23.02 4.51
CA GLU A 219 -14.16 21.64 4.86
C GLU A 219 -12.94 21.07 4.11
N GLU A 220 -12.75 21.45 2.84
CA GLU A 220 -11.57 21.08 2.06
C GLU A 220 -10.30 21.70 2.64
N LYS A 221 -10.34 22.99 3.04
CA LYS A 221 -9.20 23.69 3.66
C LYS A 221 -8.83 23.09 5.01
N ILE A 222 -9.83 22.75 5.83
CA ILE A 222 -9.62 22.09 7.12
C ILE A 222 -9.00 20.72 6.90
N MET A 223 -9.55 19.93 5.98
CA MET A 223 -9.03 18.59 5.66
C MET A 223 -7.58 18.66 5.15
N LEU A 224 -7.26 19.65 4.31
CA LEU A 224 -5.89 19.90 3.87
C LEU A 224 -4.97 20.25 5.06
N GLY A 225 -5.43 21.09 5.98
CA GLY A 225 -4.70 21.41 7.21
C GLY A 225 -4.44 20.18 8.08
N ILE A 226 -5.45 19.34 8.30
CA ILE A 226 -5.32 18.06 9.03
C ILE A 226 -4.32 17.16 8.32
N PHE A 227 -4.41 17.03 7.00
CA PHE A 227 -3.48 16.28 6.16
C PHE A 227 -2.02 16.72 6.39
N LEU A 228 -1.76 18.02 6.35
CA LEU A 228 -0.41 18.56 6.57
C LEU A 228 0.08 18.31 8.00
N VAL A 229 -0.77 18.47 9.01
CA VAL A 229 -0.42 18.19 10.41
C VAL A 229 -0.04 16.72 10.58
N LEU A 230 -0.84 15.77 10.04
CA LEU A 230 -0.51 14.35 10.10
C LEU A 230 0.83 14.03 9.43
N LEU A 231 1.09 14.60 8.26
CA LEU A 231 2.37 14.40 7.57
C LEU A 231 3.56 14.91 8.37
N LEU A 232 3.46 16.10 8.95
CA LEU A 232 4.54 16.69 9.76
C LEU A 232 4.84 15.83 11.00
N LEU A 233 3.79 15.30 11.65
CA LEU A 233 3.95 14.44 12.82
C LEU A 233 4.53 13.07 12.47
N TRP A 234 4.03 12.42 11.42
CA TRP A 234 4.55 11.13 10.97
C TRP A 234 5.97 11.22 10.40
N ALA A 235 6.31 12.33 9.74
CA ALA A 235 7.67 12.59 9.26
C ALA A 235 8.67 12.84 10.39
N GLY A 236 8.22 12.95 11.65
CA GLY A 236 9.11 13.17 12.80
C GLY A 236 9.63 14.60 12.90
N ILE A 237 8.98 15.57 12.26
CA ILE A 237 9.41 16.97 12.30
C ILE A 237 9.50 17.52 13.74
N PRO A 238 8.55 17.24 14.68
CA PRO A 238 8.69 17.67 16.06
C PRO A 238 9.90 17.05 16.78
N GLU A 239 10.24 15.79 16.49
CA GLU A 239 11.43 15.15 17.04
C GLU A 239 12.71 15.82 16.53
N MET A 240 12.75 16.13 15.24
CA MET A 240 13.90 16.77 14.60
C MET A 240 14.12 18.22 15.09
N LEU A 241 13.03 19.00 15.29
CA LEU A 241 13.13 20.40 15.65
C LEU A 241 13.14 20.66 17.17
N PHE A 242 12.43 19.86 17.94
CA PHE A 242 12.18 20.10 19.37
C PHE A 242 12.54 18.92 20.27
N GLY A 243 13.05 17.81 19.72
CA GLY A 243 13.35 16.58 20.48
C GLY A 243 12.09 15.86 21.02
N VAL A 244 10.90 16.22 20.54
CA VAL A 244 9.63 15.66 21.00
C VAL A 244 9.20 14.53 20.05
N LYS A 245 9.32 13.29 20.54
CA LYS A 245 8.87 12.10 19.79
C LYS A 245 7.36 11.92 19.94
N VAL A 246 6.65 11.87 18.81
CA VAL A 246 5.21 11.63 18.76
C VAL A 246 4.96 10.23 18.18
N ASP A 247 4.17 9.43 18.89
CA ASP A 247 3.80 8.09 18.42
C ASP A 247 2.88 8.14 17.20
N ALA A 248 3.09 7.24 16.23
CA ALA A 248 2.34 7.22 14.97
C ALA A 248 0.85 6.93 15.18
N THR A 249 0.50 6.06 16.13
CA THR A 249 -0.89 5.75 16.48
C THR A 249 -1.55 6.94 17.16
N ALA A 250 -0.86 7.59 18.11
CA ALA A 250 -1.35 8.81 18.75
C ALA A 250 -1.59 9.92 17.73
N THR A 251 -0.70 10.08 16.75
CA THR A 251 -0.88 11.00 15.61
C THR A 251 -2.17 10.71 14.85
N THR A 252 -2.45 9.44 14.61
CA THR A 252 -3.68 9.02 13.90
C THR A 252 -4.93 9.33 14.71
N PHE A 253 -4.94 9.05 16.04
CA PHE A 253 -6.02 9.44 16.92
C PHE A 253 -6.26 10.96 16.94
N LEU A 254 -5.18 11.75 16.97
CA LEU A 254 -5.27 13.21 16.84
C LEU A 254 -5.95 13.61 15.53
N GLY A 255 -5.57 13.00 14.40
CA GLY A 255 -6.19 13.27 13.10
C GLY A 255 -7.70 13.02 13.09
N LEU A 256 -8.15 11.89 13.63
CA LEU A 256 -9.58 11.61 13.74
C LEU A 256 -10.28 12.62 14.67
N SER A 257 -9.67 12.93 15.83
CA SER A 257 -10.20 13.91 16.76
C SER A 257 -10.38 15.28 16.10
N LEU A 258 -9.39 15.73 15.32
CA LEU A 258 -9.50 16.97 14.55
C LEU A 258 -10.60 16.92 13.50
N CYS A 259 -10.75 15.79 12.78
CA CYS A 259 -11.86 15.62 11.82
C CYS A 259 -13.23 15.72 12.49
N LEU A 260 -13.40 15.13 13.68
CA LEU A 260 -14.65 15.16 14.44
C LEU A 260 -14.92 16.54 15.04
N LEU A 261 -13.93 17.17 15.69
CA LEU A 261 -14.06 18.47 16.31
C LEU A 261 -14.35 19.60 15.31
N THR A 262 -13.77 19.51 14.12
CA THR A 262 -13.99 20.49 13.06
C THR A 262 -15.26 20.24 12.23
N GLY A 263 -15.93 19.10 12.43
CA GLY A 263 -17.13 18.71 11.70
C GLY A 263 -16.89 18.22 10.26
N VAL A 264 -15.62 18.02 9.85
CA VAL A 264 -15.29 17.39 8.56
C VAL A 264 -15.87 15.98 8.51
N LEU A 265 -15.73 15.23 9.59
CA LEU A 265 -16.41 13.96 9.80
C LEU A 265 -17.33 14.04 11.01
N THR A 266 -18.44 13.32 10.96
CA THR A 266 -19.30 13.04 12.10
C THR A 266 -18.98 11.67 12.67
N TRP A 267 -19.38 11.40 13.91
CA TRP A 267 -19.24 10.05 14.50
C TRP A 267 -19.99 8.99 13.67
N GLU A 268 -21.13 9.38 13.08
CA GLU A 268 -21.89 8.51 12.18
C GLU A 268 -21.11 8.16 10.90
N ASP A 269 -20.32 9.09 10.35
CA ASP A 269 -19.41 8.81 9.24
C ASP A 269 -18.38 7.77 9.63
N ALA A 270 -17.82 7.86 10.84
CA ALA A 270 -16.86 6.89 11.36
C ALA A 270 -17.51 5.51 11.54
N LEU A 271 -18.71 5.44 12.09
CA LEU A 271 -19.43 4.17 12.25
C LEU A 271 -19.83 3.53 10.92
N LYS A 272 -20.16 4.33 9.91
CA LYS A 272 -20.51 3.86 8.56
C LYS A 272 -19.32 3.39 7.73
N GLU A 273 -18.08 3.67 8.15
CA GLU A 273 -16.89 3.21 7.45
C GLU A 273 -16.62 1.71 7.75
N LYS A 274 -17.43 0.86 7.13
CA LYS A 274 -17.39 -0.60 7.32
C LYS A 274 -16.00 -1.19 7.08
N SER A 275 -15.29 -0.68 6.09
CA SER A 275 -13.95 -1.17 5.72
C SER A 275 -12.94 -0.99 6.86
N ALA A 276 -13.06 0.08 7.67
CA ALA A 276 -12.23 0.29 8.84
C ALA A 276 -12.52 -0.75 9.95
N TRP A 277 -13.78 -0.93 10.29
CA TRP A 277 -14.19 -1.88 11.34
C TRP A 277 -13.92 -3.33 10.93
N ASP A 278 -14.20 -3.69 9.69
CA ASP A 278 -13.83 -4.98 9.14
C ASP A 278 -12.32 -5.20 9.25
N THR A 279 -11.51 -4.19 8.89
CA THR A 279 -10.04 -4.27 8.98
C THR A 279 -9.60 -4.49 10.42
N ILE A 280 -10.12 -3.76 11.40
CA ILE A 280 -9.77 -3.95 12.82
C ILE A 280 -10.04 -5.40 13.25
N VAL A 281 -11.20 -5.95 12.92
CA VAL A 281 -11.59 -7.30 13.38
C VAL A 281 -10.78 -8.39 12.71
N TRP A 282 -10.74 -8.44 11.37
CA TRP A 282 -10.06 -9.54 10.69
C TRP A 282 -8.54 -9.43 10.78
N PHE A 283 -8.00 -8.21 10.81
CA PHE A 283 -6.55 -8.02 10.94
C PHE A 283 -6.05 -8.38 12.34
N ALA A 284 -6.82 -8.05 13.39
CA ALA A 284 -6.51 -8.51 14.75
C ALA A 284 -6.43 -10.04 14.84
N ALA A 285 -7.39 -10.74 14.23
CA ALA A 285 -7.37 -12.20 14.19
C ALA A 285 -6.13 -12.75 13.46
N LEU A 286 -5.78 -12.17 12.30
CA LEU A 286 -4.60 -12.60 11.54
C LEU A 286 -3.30 -12.34 12.30
N VAL A 287 -3.14 -11.16 12.91
CA VAL A 287 -1.95 -10.82 13.71
C VAL A 287 -1.84 -11.71 14.93
N MET A 288 -2.95 -12.01 15.61
CA MET A 288 -2.98 -12.96 16.73
C MET A 288 -2.50 -14.35 16.27
N MET A 289 -3.06 -14.89 15.19
CA MET A 289 -2.66 -16.19 14.67
C MET A 289 -1.17 -16.20 14.28
N ALA A 290 -0.66 -15.18 13.57
CA ALA A 290 0.75 -15.07 13.21
C ALA A 290 1.66 -15.04 14.45
N ASN A 291 1.26 -14.32 15.51
CA ASN A 291 2.01 -14.26 16.77
C ASN A 291 2.11 -15.63 17.44
N PHE A 292 1.01 -16.39 17.48
CA PHE A 292 1.01 -17.72 18.08
C PHE A 292 1.71 -18.77 17.21
N LEU A 293 1.60 -18.70 15.88
CA LEU A 293 2.38 -19.55 14.98
C LEU A 293 3.88 -19.36 15.21
N ASN A 294 4.31 -18.12 15.46
CA ASN A 294 5.71 -17.84 15.82
C ASN A 294 6.06 -18.41 17.22
N LYS A 295 5.24 -18.13 18.23
CA LYS A 295 5.46 -18.64 19.62
C LYS A 295 5.47 -20.15 19.70
N LEU A 296 4.63 -20.82 18.91
CA LEU A 296 4.52 -22.29 18.87
C LEU A 296 5.59 -22.94 17.98
N GLY A 297 6.52 -22.16 17.40
CA GLY A 297 7.69 -22.65 16.71
C GLY A 297 7.49 -22.98 15.22
N LEU A 298 6.29 -22.83 14.66
CA LEU A 298 6.03 -23.13 13.24
C LEU A 298 6.87 -22.22 12.32
N ILE A 299 6.94 -20.93 12.64
CA ILE A 299 7.70 -19.96 11.83
C ILE A 299 9.20 -20.30 11.88
N SER A 300 9.75 -20.62 13.06
CA SER A 300 11.15 -21.03 13.22
C SER A 300 11.45 -22.31 12.44
N TRP A 301 10.60 -23.35 12.58
CA TRP A 301 10.76 -24.60 11.84
C TRP A 301 10.76 -24.39 10.32
N LEU A 302 9.87 -23.53 9.81
CA LEU A 302 9.81 -23.23 8.38
C LEU A 302 11.05 -22.46 7.93
N SER A 303 11.51 -21.46 8.72
CA SER A 303 12.73 -20.69 8.44
C SER A 303 13.96 -21.60 8.38
N ASP A 304 14.12 -22.51 9.35
CA ASP A 304 15.23 -23.45 9.41
C ASP A 304 15.22 -24.44 8.24
N SER A 305 14.02 -24.89 7.85
CA SER A 305 13.85 -25.78 6.70
C SER A 305 14.25 -25.08 5.40
N MET A 306 13.84 -23.81 5.21
CA MET A 306 14.21 -23.00 4.04
C MET A 306 15.70 -22.69 4.01
N GLN A 307 16.27 -22.28 5.13
CA GLN A 307 17.71 -22.02 5.29
C GLN A 307 18.53 -23.27 4.97
N SER A 308 18.16 -24.43 5.51
CA SER A 308 18.83 -25.70 5.24
C SER A 308 18.76 -26.08 3.76
N GLY A 309 17.60 -25.91 3.12
CA GLY A 309 17.43 -26.16 1.69
C GLY A 309 18.35 -25.30 0.83
N ILE A 310 18.46 -24.01 1.13
CA ILE A 310 19.33 -23.05 0.41
C ILE A 310 20.81 -23.38 0.66
N ALA A 311 21.18 -23.70 1.90
CA ALA A 311 22.55 -24.09 2.26
C ALA A 311 23.01 -25.33 1.49
N HIS A 312 22.15 -26.33 1.31
CA HIS A 312 22.44 -27.51 0.50
C HIS A 312 22.68 -27.19 -0.99
N MET A 313 22.15 -26.08 -1.51
CA MET A 313 22.44 -25.60 -2.87
C MET A 313 23.83 -24.93 -2.99
N GLY A 314 24.55 -24.74 -1.89
CA GLY A 314 25.86 -24.05 -1.87
C GLY A 314 25.78 -22.57 -2.18
N LEU A 315 24.60 -21.93 -2.01
CA LEU A 315 24.39 -20.52 -2.27
C LEU A 315 24.87 -19.67 -1.09
N GLY A 316 25.59 -18.59 -1.37
CA GLY A 316 25.86 -17.54 -0.40
C GLY A 316 24.59 -16.81 0.03
N TRP A 317 24.70 -15.98 1.08
CA TRP A 317 23.53 -15.27 1.61
C TRP A 317 22.88 -14.32 0.57
N GLU A 318 23.66 -13.69 -0.32
CA GLU A 318 23.13 -12.78 -1.34
C GLU A 318 22.22 -13.51 -2.34
N ALA A 319 22.68 -14.62 -2.91
CA ALA A 319 21.91 -15.43 -3.84
C ALA A 319 20.72 -16.12 -3.14
N GLY A 320 20.93 -16.59 -1.90
CA GLY A 320 19.88 -17.16 -1.06
C GLY A 320 18.76 -16.16 -0.76
N CYS A 321 19.11 -14.93 -0.39
CA CYS A 321 18.14 -13.86 -0.16
C CYS A 321 17.41 -13.42 -1.42
N ALA A 322 18.11 -13.37 -2.57
CA ALA A 322 17.46 -13.10 -3.84
C ALA A 322 16.45 -14.19 -4.21
N LEU A 323 16.79 -15.47 -4.00
CA LEU A 323 15.88 -16.60 -4.22
C LEU A 323 14.68 -16.53 -3.27
N LEU A 324 14.89 -16.26 -1.98
CA LEU A 324 13.82 -16.09 -1.00
C LEU A 324 12.88 -14.94 -1.39
N MET A 325 13.45 -13.79 -1.76
CA MET A 325 12.66 -12.63 -2.19
C MET A 325 11.82 -12.94 -3.42
N LEU A 326 12.38 -13.59 -4.45
CA LEU A 326 11.64 -13.98 -5.66
C LEU A 326 10.55 -15.00 -5.35
N ALA A 327 10.87 -16.03 -4.55
CA ALA A 327 9.89 -17.04 -4.15
C ALA A 327 8.74 -16.41 -3.36
N TYR A 328 9.05 -15.53 -2.39
CA TYR A 328 8.06 -14.77 -1.64
C TYR A 328 7.19 -13.91 -2.57
N LEU A 329 7.80 -13.11 -3.44
CA LEU A 329 7.09 -12.19 -4.33
C LEU A 329 6.11 -12.94 -5.26
N TYR A 330 6.61 -13.96 -5.97
CA TYR A 330 5.80 -14.67 -6.95
C TYR A 330 4.83 -15.69 -6.34
N ALA A 331 5.03 -16.12 -5.08
CA ALA A 331 4.01 -16.87 -4.35
C ALA A 331 2.67 -16.10 -4.25
N HIS A 332 2.69 -14.77 -4.45
CA HIS A 332 1.48 -13.96 -4.42
C HIS A 332 0.45 -14.29 -5.51
N TYR A 333 0.84 -14.99 -6.57
CA TYR A 333 -0.13 -15.52 -7.55
C TYR A 333 -1.20 -16.45 -6.94
N VAL A 334 -0.92 -17.05 -5.77
CA VAL A 334 -1.89 -17.91 -5.06
C VAL A 334 -2.57 -17.20 -3.88
N PHE A 335 -2.31 -15.91 -3.68
CA PHE A 335 -2.92 -15.11 -2.62
C PHE A 335 -3.80 -13.99 -3.19
N ALA A 336 -5.03 -13.88 -2.70
CA ALA A 336 -5.97 -12.81 -3.08
C ALA A 336 -5.90 -11.58 -2.16
N SER A 337 -4.92 -11.49 -1.26
CA SER A 337 -4.77 -10.39 -0.31
C SER A 337 -3.31 -10.22 0.08
N GLY A 338 -2.77 -9.01 -0.12
CA GLY A 338 -1.41 -8.68 0.32
C GLY A 338 -1.21 -8.84 1.83
N THR A 339 -2.20 -8.45 2.64
CA THR A 339 -2.11 -8.62 4.10
C THR A 339 -2.10 -10.09 4.52
N ALA A 340 -2.93 -10.93 3.91
CA ALA A 340 -2.94 -12.36 4.21
C ALA A 340 -1.61 -13.02 3.82
N HIS A 341 -1.03 -12.64 2.68
CA HIS A 341 0.28 -13.13 2.25
C HIS A 341 1.39 -12.72 3.23
N VAL A 342 1.47 -11.44 3.60
CA VAL A 342 2.45 -10.95 4.59
C VAL A 342 2.31 -11.69 5.91
N THR A 343 1.08 -11.84 6.41
CA THR A 343 0.81 -12.53 7.68
C THR A 343 1.28 -14.00 7.63
N ALA A 344 1.06 -14.68 6.51
CA ALA A 344 1.36 -16.10 6.39
C ALA A 344 2.84 -16.39 6.15
N MET A 345 3.54 -15.56 5.38
CA MET A 345 4.84 -15.92 4.81
C MET A 345 5.99 -15.01 5.21
N PHE A 346 5.75 -13.71 5.44
CA PHE A 346 6.83 -12.73 5.64
C PHE A 346 7.80 -13.15 6.76
N GLY A 347 7.28 -13.53 7.92
CA GLY A 347 8.10 -13.88 9.08
C GLY A 347 9.05 -15.05 8.80
N ALA A 348 8.59 -16.10 8.13
CA ALA A 348 9.39 -17.26 7.79
C ALA A 348 10.49 -16.95 6.76
N PHE A 349 10.13 -16.21 5.70
CA PHE A 349 11.09 -15.82 4.65
C PHE A 349 12.14 -14.84 5.16
N TYR A 350 11.73 -13.86 5.95
CA TYR A 350 12.64 -12.91 6.58
C TYR A 350 13.58 -13.62 7.59
N GLY A 351 13.03 -14.49 8.43
CA GLY A 351 13.80 -15.29 9.37
C GLY A 351 14.82 -16.20 8.68
N ALA A 352 14.45 -16.86 7.58
CA ALA A 352 15.38 -17.69 6.80
C ALA A 352 16.55 -16.87 6.23
N GLY A 353 16.29 -15.67 5.72
CA GLY A 353 17.36 -14.77 5.25
C GLY A 353 18.30 -14.32 6.36
N LEU A 354 17.76 -14.01 7.54
CA LEU A 354 18.60 -13.71 8.72
C LEU A 354 19.48 -14.91 9.11
N ALA A 355 18.93 -16.12 9.09
CA ALA A 355 19.67 -17.35 9.38
C ALA A 355 20.76 -17.67 8.33
N LEU A 356 20.62 -17.19 7.09
CA LEU A 356 21.66 -17.23 6.07
C LEU A 356 22.77 -16.20 6.27
N GLY A 357 22.63 -15.28 7.23
CA GLY A 357 23.60 -14.22 7.52
C GLY A 357 23.37 -12.91 6.78
N ALA A 358 22.18 -12.66 6.25
CA ALA A 358 21.84 -11.40 5.61
C ALA A 358 21.91 -10.22 6.60
N PRO A 359 22.42 -9.03 6.18
CA PRO A 359 22.31 -7.82 6.99
C PRO A 359 20.84 -7.50 7.28
N PRO A 360 20.41 -7.41 8.56
CA PRO A 360 19.00 -7.37 8.91
C PRO A 360 18.23 -6.19 8.28
N MET A 361 18.82 -5.01 8.28
CA MET A 361 18.17 -3.81 7.70
C MET A 361 18.05 -3.90 6.18
N LEU A 362 19.10 -4.35 5.49
CA LEU A 362 19.07 -4.54 4.04
C LEU A 362 17.96 -5.52 3.64
N PHE A 363 17.95 -6.69 4.29
CA PHE A 363 16.97 -7.72 3.93
C PHE A 363 15.55 -7.34 4.33
N ALA A 364 15.36 -6.56 5.41
CA ALA A 364 14.06 -5.96 5.73
C ALA A 364 13.54 -5.06 4.62
N LEU A 365 14.40 -4.19 4.06
CA LEU A 365 14.03 -3.29 2.95
C LEU A 365 13.78 -4.05 1.65
N VAL A 366 14.55 -5.09 1.35
CA VAL A 366 14.32 -5.97 0.20
C VAL A 366 12.97 -6.67 0.31
N MET A 367 12.65 -7.25 1.46
CA MET A 367 11.38 -7.94 1.70
C MET A 367 10.18 -6.96 1.75
N ALA A 368 10.38 -5.76 2.30
CA ALA A 368 9.38 -4.69 2.27
C ALA A 368 9.08 -4.25 0.83
N SER A 369 10.10 -4.10 -0.01
CA SER A 369 9.93 -3.81 -1.44
C SER A 369 9.17 -4.93 -2.15
N ALA A 370 9.55 -6.18 -1.92
CA ALA A 370 8.87 -7.35 -2.50
C ALA A 370 7.37 -7.39 -2.10
N THR A 371 7.04 -7.01 -0.85
CA THR A 371 5.66 -6.91 -0.36
C THR A 371 4.82 -5.88 -1.14
N GLY A 372 5.41 -4.77 -1.55
CA GLY A 372 4.73 -3.79 -2.40
C GLY A 372 4.65 -4.26 -3.85
N ILE A 373 5.77 -4.74 -4.42
CA ILE A 373 5.87 -5.16 -5.82
C ILE A 373 4.89 -6.31 -6.14
N MET A 374 4.73 -7.28 -5.25
CA MET A 374 3.81 -8.41 -5.45
C MET A 374 2.36 -7.97 -5.71
N MET A 375 1.95 -6.81 -5.20
CA MET A 375 0.59 -6.30 -5.38
C MET A 375 0.29 -5.89 -6.84
N SER A 376 1.30 -5.78 -7.71
CA SER A 376 1.14 -5.46 -9.13
C SER A 376 0.70 -6.65 -10.00
N LEU A 377 0.86 -7.91 -9.52
CA LEU A 377 0.84 -9.11 -10.36
C LEU A 377 -0.52 -9.45 -10.96
N THR A 378 -1.60 -9.45 -10.17
CA THR A 378 -2.89 -9.98 -10.59
C THR A 378 -4.05 -9.01 -10.36
N HIS A 379 -5.18 -9.27 -11.03
CA HIS A 379 -6.40 -8.49 -10.86
C HIS A 379 -7.10 -8.71 -9.50
N TYR A 380 -6.55 -9.55 -8.63
CA TYR A 380 -6.99 -9.80 -7.26
C TYR A 380 -5.88 -9.59 -6.22
N ALA A 381 -4.69 -9.14 -6.64
CA ALA A 381 -3.51 -9.04 -5.75
C ALA A 381 -3.71 -8.07 -4.59
N THR A 382 -4.52 -7.04 -4.76
CA THR A 382 -4.80 -6.02 -3.73
C THR A 382 -6.20 -5.45 -3.90
N GLY A 383 -6.73 -4.77 -2.88
CA GLY A 383 -8.11 -4.30 -2.86
C GLY A 383 -8.51 -3.31 -3.97
N SER A 384 -7.56 -2.54 -4.52
CA SER A 384 -7.82 -1.65 -5.66
C SER A 384 -7.90 -2.40 -7.00
N ALA A 385 -7.22 -3.54 -7.12
CA ALA A 385 -7.15 -4.30 -8.37
C ALA A 385 -8.51 -4.72 -8.91
N PRO A 386 -9.39 -5.42 -8.17
CA PRO A 386 -10.69 -5.80 -8.70
C PRO A 386 -11.58 -4.60 -9.03
N VAL A 387 -11.50 -3.50 -8.27
CA VAL A 387 -12.29 -2.29 -8.53
C VAL A 387 -11.95 -1.68 -9.89
N ILE A 388 -10.65 -1.59 -10.19
CA ILE A 388 -10.17 -1.01 -11.46
C ILE A 388 -10.39 -2.01 -12.60
N TYR A 389 -10.10 -3.30 -12.37
CA TYR A 389 -10.26 -4.36 -13.36
C TYR A 389 -11.71 -4.53 -13.83
N CYS A 390 -12.70 -4.50 -12.93
CA CYS A 390 -14.11 -4.61 -13.25
C CYS A 390 -14.66 -3.46 -14.13
N SER A 391 -13.86 -2.44 -14.42
CA SER A 391 -14.21 -1.42 -15.42
C SER A 391 -14.04 -1.88 -16.86
N ASN A 392 -13.49 -3.10 -17.08
CA ASN A 392 -13.36 -3.81 -18.36
C ASN A 392 -12.49 -3.13 -19.43
N TYR A 393 -11.65 -2.14 -19.07
CA TYR A 393 -10.71 -1.53 -20.01
C TYR A 393 -9.53 -2.44 -20.37
N VAL A 394 -9.25 -3.47 -19.58
CA VAL A 394 -8.08 -4.35 -19.71
C VAL A 394 -8.51 -5.78 -19.59
N THR A 395 -8.09 -6.64 -20.50
CA THR A 395 -8.32 -8.09 -20.42
C THR A 395 -7.45 -8.73 -19.33
N MET A 396 -7.85 -9.90 -18.85
CA MET A 396 -7.09 -10.64 -17.81
C MET A 396 -5.64 -10.91 -18.25
N THR A 397 -5.46 -11.35 -19.50
CA THR A 397 -4.13 -11.66 -20.03
C THR A 397 -3.25 -10.41 -20.12
N GLU A 398 -3.81 -9.29 -20.54
CA GLU A 398 -3.08 -8.00 -20.61
C GLU A 398 -2.72 -7.52 -19.20
N TRP A 399 -3.63 -7.65 -18.23
CA TRP A 399 -3.40 -7.27 -16.84
C TRP A 399 -2.24 -8.06 -16.24
N TRP A 400 -2.26 -9.39 -16.37
CA TRP A 400 -1.21 -10.25 -15.83
C TRP A 400 0.13 -10.02 -16.53
N LYS A 401 0.12 -9.81 -17.85
CA LYS A 401 1.32 -9.46 -18.62
C LYS A 401 1.91 -8.12 -18.15
N ALA A 402 1.07 -7.09 -18.00
CA ALA A 402 1.50 -5.79 -17.49
C ALA A 402 2.06 -5.93 -16.06
N GLY A 403 1.35 -6.65 -15.17
CA GLY A 403 1.77 -6.89 -13.80
C GLY A 403 3.12 -7.59 -13.70
N PHE A 404 3.34 -8.62 -14.50
CA PHE A 404 4.64 -9.31 -14.56
C PHE A 404 5.76 -8.39 -15.04
N ILE A 405 5.55 -7.64 -16.16
CA ILE A 405 6.55 -6.73 -16.70
C ILE A 405 6.87 -5.62 -15.68
N MET A 406 5.85 -5.07 -15.03
CA MET A 406 6.04 -4.04 -14.02
C MET A 406 6.77 -4.58 -12.79
N SER A 407 6.46 -5.81 -12.33
CA SER A 407 7.21 -6.44 -11.24
C SER A 407 8.70 -6.59 -11.56
N VAL A 408 9.04 -6.99 -12.79
CA VAL A 408 10.45 -7.09 -13.24
C VAL A 408 11.11 -5.71 -13.25
N LEU A 409 10.44 -4.68 -13.78
CA LEU A 409 10.95 -3.31 -13.76
C LEU A 409 11.22 -2.84 -12.32
N GLU A 410 10.29 -3.04 -11.44
CA GLU A 410 10.41 -2.63 -10.03
C GLU A 410 11.50 -3.42 -9.30
N ILE A 411 11.61 -4.74 -9.52
CA ILE A 411 12.72 -5.57 -9.00
C ILE A 411 14.07 -5.02 -9.47
N LEU A 412 14.20 -4.67 -10.73
CA LEU A 412 15.45 -4.08 -11.26
C LEU A 412 15.75 -2.72 -10.63
N ILE A 413 14.76 -1.85 -10.47
CA ILE A 413 14.95 -0.53 -9.85
C ILE A 413 15.32 -0.68 -8.36
N PHE A 414 14.57 -1.45 -7.60
CA PHE A 414 14.84 -1.63 -6.17
C PHE A 414 16.10 -2.46 -5.91
N GLY A 415 16.37 -3.48 -6.75
CA GLY A 415 17.56 -4.32 -6.70
C GLY A 415 18.86 -3.64 -7.14
N THR A 416 18.77 -2.50 -7.81
CA THR A 416 19.96 -1.72 -8.23
C THR A 416 19.98 -0.35 -7.54
N VAL A 417 19.13 0.58 -7.98
CA VAL A 417 19.07 1.93 -7.42
C VAL A 417 18.67 1.92 -5.94
N GLY A 418 17.74 1.04 -5.55
CA GLY A 418 17.32 0.90 -4.15
C GLY A 418 18.49 0.46 -3.27
N ILE A 419 19.17 -0.64 -3.63
CA ILE A 419 20.32 -1.15 -2.86
C ILE A 419 21.43 -0.11 -2.76
N LEU A 420 21.75 0.58 -3.86
CA LEU A 420 22.77 1.65 -3.85
C LEU A 420 22.34 2.84 -2.97
N TRP A 421 21.08 3.22 -3.03
CA TRP A 421 20.52 4.28 -2.21
C TRP A 421 20.55 3.94 -0.71
N TRP A 422 20.17 2.71 -0.35
CA TRP A 422 20.23 2.23 1.04
C TRP A 422 21.67 2.18 1.58
N LYS A 423 22.65 1.91 0.72
CA LYS A 423 24.07 2.01 1.08
C LYS A 423 24.48 3.46 1.35
N VAL A 424 24.02 4.43 0.54
CA VAL A 424 24.26 5.87 0.78
C VAL A 424 23.65 6.32 2.10
N LEU A 425 22.48 5.76 2.48
CA LEU A 425 21.83 6.03 3.76
C LEU A 425 22.52 5.34 4.96
N GLY A 426 23.52 4.51 4.73
CA GLY A 426 24.22 3.78 5.79
C GLY A 426 23.42 2.64 6.41
N TYR A 427 22.48 2.05 5.64
CA TYR A 427 21.63 0.97 6.13
C TYR A 427 22.27 -0.41 5.98
N TRP A 428 23.42 -0.49 5.31
CA TRP A 428 24.22 -1.71 5.19
C TRP A 428 25.64 -1.41 4.68
#